data_14e6ae48aaeed437cd774ff1385f22d1
#
_entry.id   14e6ae48aaeed437cd774ff1385f22d1
#
_cell.length_a   1.000
_cell.length_b   1.000
_cell.length_c   1.000
_cell.angle_alpha   90.00
_cell.angle_beta   90.00
_cell.angle_gamma   90.00
#
_symmetry.space_group_name_H-M   'P 1'
#
loop_
_entity.id
_entity.type
_entity.pdbx_description
1 polymer ?
#
loop_
_entity_poly.entity_id
_entity_poly.type
_entity_poly.pdbx_seq_one_letter_code
_entity_poly.pdbx_strand_id
1 'polypeptide(L)'
;HTDGTATAIFPGATLGNAYYVAIQHRNSIETWSANPVTIDAVTNYDFTTGLNKAYSDGVNGAIKSLEVGVYGFYGGDVNQDGTVDGSDMNDVDNNTALGAFGYDSSDVNGDGATDGLDMNVVDNNTQAGLFYARPY
;
A
#
# COMPACT_ATOMS: atom_id res chain seq x y z
N HIS A 1 -3.71 -7.13 11.29
CA HIS A 1 -2.80 -7.72 12.30
C HIS A 1 -1.43 -7.06 12.23
N THR A 2 -0.68 -7.08 13.33
CA THR A 2 0.69 -6.50 13.41
C THR A 2 1.76 -7.35 12.72
N ASP A 3 1.39 -8.55 12.27
CA ASP A 3 2.25 -9.46 11.51
C ASP A 3 2.13 -9.30 9.99
N GLY A 4 1.42 -8.26 9.53
CA GLY A 4 1.18 -8.00 8.10
C GLY A 4 0.10 -8.88 7.47
N THR A 5 -0.62 -9.68 8.26
CA THR A 5 -1.76 -10.47 7.76
C THR A 5 -3.08 -9.72 7.94
N ALA A 6 -4.03 -9.97 7.04
CA ALA A 6 -5.40 -9.50 7.14
C ALA A 6 -6.37 -10.60 6.74
N THR A 7 -7.54 -10.63 7.36
CA THR A 7 -8.65 -11.52 6.97
C THR A 7 -9.84 -10.66 6.59
N ALA A 8 -10.37 -10.90 5.41
CA ALA A 8 -11.57 -10.23 4.92
C ALA A 8 -12.63 -11.25 4.51
N ILE A 9 -13.90 -10.85 4.63
CA ILE A 9 -15.04 -11.64 4.20
C ILE A 9 -15.69 -10.95 3.00
N PHE A 10 -15.87 -11.67 1.92
CA PHE A 10 -16.47 -11.18 0.68
C PHE A 10 -17.81 -11.89 0.41
N PRO A 11 -18.90 -11.49 1.08
CA PRO A 11 -20.19 -12.19 1.00
C PRO A 11 -20.82 -12.15 -0.39
N GLY A 12 -20.41 -11.21 -1.25
CA GLY A 12 -20.88 -11.08 -2.63
C GLY A 12 -20.04 -11.86 -3.66
N ALA A 13 -18.92 -12.47 -3.24
CA ALA A 13 -18.09 -13.23 -4.16
C ALA A 13 -18.71 -14.60 -4.46
N THR A 14 -18.70 -15.00 -5.74
CA THR A 14 -19.13 -16.33 -6.16
C THR A 14 -17.96 -17.28 -6.11
N LEU A 15 -18.10 -18.38 -5.39
CA LEU A 15 -17.05 -19.41 -5.29
C LEU A 15 -16.75 -20.01 -6.66
N GLY A 16 -15.48 -20.24 -6.94
CA GLY A 16 -14.97 -20.71 -8.21
C GLY A 16 -14.76 -19.63 -9.28
N ASN A 17 -15.25 -18.42 -9.05
CA ASN A 17 -14.96 -17.29 -9.92
C ASN A 17 -13.66 -16.59 -9.52
N ALA A 18 -13.02 -15.98 -10.50
CA ALA A 18 -11.77 -15.24 -10.30
C ALA A 18 -12.03 -13.74 -10.21
N TYR A 19 -11.44 -13.09 -9.23
CA TYR A 19 -11.52 -11.65 -8.97
C TYR A 19 -10.15 -11.07 -8.72
N TYR A 20 -9.93 -9.82 -9.06
CA TYR A 20 -8.78 -9.10 -8.55
C TYR A 20 -8.98 -8.77 -7.07
N VAL A 21 -7.92 -8.96 -6.28
CA VAL A 21 -7.87 -8.58 -4.88
C VAL A 21 -7.15 -7.24 -4.78
N ALA A 22 -7.81 -6.23 -4.23
CA ALA A 22 -7.22 -4.92 -4.02
C ALA A 22 -7.01 -4.66 -2.51
N ILE A 23 -5.85 -4.10 -2.18
CA ILE A 23 -5.51 -3.63 -0.84
C ILE A 23 -5.46 -2.11 -0.87
N GLN A 24 -6.26 -1.48 -0.02
CA GLN A 24 -6.16 -0.07 0.32
C GLN A 24 -5.70 0.05 1.78
N HIS A 25 -4.48 0.45 1.95
CA HIS A 25 -3.92 0.73 3.28
C HIS A 25 -3.97 2.24 3.53
N ARG A 26 -4.02 2.67 4.80
CA ARG A 26 -4.22 4.08 5.19
C ARG A 26 -3.22 5.08 4.60
N ASN A 27 -2.02 4.64 4.22
CA ASN A 27 -0.95 5.49 3.75
C ASN A 27 -0.02 4.80 2.73
N SER A 28 -0.50 3.80 2.03
CA SER A 28 0.25 3.18 0.93
C SER A 28 -0.53 3.23 -0.37
N ILE A 29 0.19 3.20 -1.48
CA ILE A 29 -0.40 3.11 -2.81
C ILE A 29 -1.34 1.90 -2.89
N GLU A 30 -2.53 2.10 -3.46
CA GLU A 30 -3.48 1.03 -3.72
C GLU A 30 -2.80 -0.08 -4.54
N THR A 31 -2.89 -1.29 -4.04
CA THR A 31 -2.20 -2.45 -4.60
C THR A 31 -3.20 -3.53 -5.03
N TRP A 32 -3.15 -3.95 -6.29
CA TRP A 32 -3.99 -4.99 -6.86
C TRP A 32 -3.19 -6.27 -7.04
N SER A 33 -3.85 -7.44 -6.90
CA SER A 33 -3.22 -8.72 -7.25
C SER A 33 -2.79 -8.72 -8.71
N ALA A 34 -1.65 -9.35 -9.01
CA ALA A 34 -1.10 -9.36 -10.38
C ALA A 34 -2.05 -9.96 -11.42
N ASN A 35 -2.84 -10.94 -11.00
CA ASN A 35 -3.84 -11.61 -11.81
C ASN A 35 -5.12 -11.83 -10.99
N PRO A 36 -6.26 -12.11 -11.64
CA PRO A 36 -7.45 -12.53 -10.91
C PRO A 36 -7.18 -13.79 -10.08
N VAL A 37 -7.65 -13.78 -8.85
CA VAL A 37 -7.52 -14.87 -7.87
C VAL A 37 -8.84 -15.62 -7.81
N THR A 38 -8.80 -16.94 -7.98
CA THR A 38 -10.00 -17.77 -7.83
C THR A 38 -10.41 -17.80 -6.36
N ILE A 39 -11.66 -17.45 -6.08
CA ILE A 39 -12.19 -17.42 -4.73
C ILE A 39 -12.80 -18.75 -4.36
N ASP A 40 -12.24 -19.37 -3.35
CA ASP A 40 -12.75 -20.58 -2.69
C ASP A 40 -13.30 -20.24 -1.30
N ALA A 41 -13.76 -21.25 -0.56
CA ALA A 41 -14.26 -21.05 0.81
C ALA A 41 -13.22 -20.42 1.74
N VAL A 42 -11.94 -20.68 1.50
CA VAL A 42 -10.77 -19.99 2.07
C VAL A 42 -9.76 -19.78 0.95
N THR A 43 -9.40 -18.53 0.71
CA THR A 43 -8.40 -18.16 -0.29
C THR A 43 -7.29 -17.36 0.38
N ASN A 44 -6.05 -17.74 0.14
CA ASN A 44 -4.88 -17.00 0.60
C ASN A 44 -4.18 -16.35 -0.59
N TYR A 45 -3.81 -15.10 -0.45
CA TYR A 45 -2.97 -14.39 -1.41
C TYR A 45 -1.86 -13.65 -0.68
N ASP A 46 -0.62 -13.89 -1.08
CA ASP A 46 0.56 -13.33 -0.43
C ASP A 46 1.26 -12.34 -1.38
N PHE A 47 1.18 -11.06 -1.04
CA PHE A 47 1.82 -9.97 -1.77
C PHE A 47 3.32 -9.85 -1.46
N THR A 48 3.82 -10.49 -0.41
CA THR A 48 5.18 -10.28 0.11
C THR A 48 6.26 -11.16 -0.51
N THR A 49 5.88 -12.05 -1.42
CA THR A 49 6.76 -13.08 -1.96
C THR A 49 7.42 -12.74 -3.30
N GLY A 50 7.11 -11.58 -3.89
CA GLY A 50 7.72 -11.15 -5.14
C GLY A 50 7.09 -9.91 -5.75
N LEU A 51 7.85 -9.18 -6.57
CA LEU A 51 7.33 -8.03 -7.32
C LEU A 51 6.18 -8.41 -8.26
N ASN A 52 6.19 -9.66 -8.75
CA ASN A 52 5.16 -10.20 -9.65
C ASN A 52 3.85 -10.58 -8.92
N LYS A 53 3.70 -10.24 -7.65
CA LYS A 53 2.47 -10.45 -6.87
C LYS A 53 1.50 -9.28 -6.96
N ALA A 54 1.99 -8.09 -7.33
CA ALA A 54 1.11 -6.95 -7.61
C ALA A 54 0.96 -6.73 -9.12
N TYR A 55 -0.20 -6.19 -9.48
CA TYR A 55 -0.44 -5.71 -10.84
C TYR A 55 0.55 -4.57 -11.17
N SER A 56 1.03 -4.59 -12.40
CA SER A 56 1.84 -3.51 -12.96
C SER A 56 1.39 -3.27 -14.39
N ASP A 57 1.35 -2.02 -14.79
CA ASP A 57 1.09 -1.61 -16.18
C ASP A 57 2.37 -1.65 -17.06
N GLY A 58 3.47 -2.15 -16.49
CA GLY A 58 4.79 -2.20 -17.12
C GLY A 58 5.69 -0.98 -16.80
N VAL A 59 5.14 0.03 -16.16
CA VAL A 59 5.85 1.24 -15.69
C VAL A 59 5.69 1.37 -14.18
N ASN A 60 4.46 1.24 -13.71
CA ASN A 60 4.11 1.40 -12.29
C ASN A 60 3.90 0.03 -11.65
N GLY A 61 4.29 -0.07 -10.40
CA GLY A 61 4.06 -1.24 -9.57
C GLY A 61 4.01 -0.83 -8.11
N ALA A 62 3.07 -1.39 -7.36
CA ALA A 62 2.79 -1.01 -5.99
C ALA A 62 3.66 -1.73 -4.94
N ILE A 63 4.54 -2.63 -5.36
CA ILE A 63 5.43 -3.42 -4.48
C ILE A 63 6.89 -3.11 -4.78
N LYS A 64 7.70 -2.94 -3.73
CA LYS A 64 9.14 -2.79 -3.79
C LYS A 64 9.86 -3.93 -3.06
N SER A 65 11.10 -4.21 -3.47
CA SER A 65 12.01 -5.05 -2.69
C SER A 65 12.53 -4.23 -1.50
N LEU A 66 12.37 -4.75 -0.31
CA LEU A 66 12.91 -4.17 0.92
C LEU A 66 14.29 -4.76 1.22
N GLU A 67 14.40 -6.08 1.09
CA GLU A 67 15.66 -6.84 1.19
C GLU A 67 15.53 -8.14 0.39
N VAL A 68 16.54 -8.96 0.38
CA VAL A 68 16.54 -10.23 -0.39
C VAL A 68 15.38 -11.13 0.08
N GLY A 69 14.41 -11.35 -0.80
CA GLY A 69 13.25 -12.20 -0.55
C GLY A 69 12.13 -11.55 0.27
N VAL A 70 12.26 -10.26 0.62
CA VAL A 70 11.23 -9.49 1.36
C VAL A 70 10.71 -8.36 0.49
N TYR A 71 9.40 -8.30 0.35
CA TYR A 71 8.71 -7.32 -0.50
C TYR A 71 7.61 -6.62 0.30
N GLY A 72 7.38 -5.36 0.01
CA GLY A 72 6.37 -4.56 0.70
C GLY A 72 5.76 -3.50 -0.20
N PHE A 73 4.66 -2.94 0.22
CA PHE A 73 3.99 -1.85 -0.47
C PHE A 73 4.80 -0.55 -0.39
N TYR A 74 4.62 0.31 -1.38
CA TYR A 74 5.11 1.68 -1.28
C TYR A 74 4.19 2.48 -0.35
N GLY A 75 4.75 2.95 0.77
CA GLY A 75 4.10 3.91 1.65
C GLY A 75 4.20 5.34 1.14
N GLY A 76 3.42 6.25 1.72
CA GLY A 76 3.50 7.68 1.45
C GLY A 76 2.32 8.28 0.71
N ASP A 77 1.39 7.50 0.20
CA ASP A 77 0.10 7.97 -0.32
C ASP A 77 -0.84 8.25 0.88
N VAL A 78 -0.60 9.39 1.52
CA VAL A 78 -1.23 9.79 2.79
C VAL A 78 -2.66 10.29 2.56
N ASN A 79 -2.87 11.02 1.47
CA ASN A 79 -4.17 11.56 1.07
C ASN A 79 -5.01 10.55 0.27
N GLN A 80 -4.42 9.41 -0.12
CA GLN A 80 -5.04 8.33 -0.89
C GLN A 80 -5.58 8.75 -2.27
N ASP A 81 -4.90 9.69 -2.92
CA ASP A 81 -5.22 10.08 -4.30
C ASP A 81 -4.60 9.12 -5.34
N GLY A 82 -3.76 8.20 -4.89
CA GLY A 82 -3.13 7.16 -5.70
C GLY A 82 -1.77 7.55 -6.27
N THR A 83 -1.20 8.65 -5.80
CA THR A 83 0.13 9.14 -6.15
C THR A 83 0.92 9.33 -4.86
N VAL A 84 2.23 9.24 -4.90
CA VAL A 84 3.07 9.72 -3.80
C VAL A 84 3.79 10.96 -4.29
N ASP A 85 3.39 12.13 -3.79
CA ASP A 85 3.90 13.40 -4.28
C ASP A 85 3.97 14.51 -3.20
N GLY A 86 4.12 15.76 -3.64
CA GLY A 86 4.24 16.91 -2.74
C GLY A 86 2.97 17.20 -1.93
N SER A 87 1.79 16.72 -2.33
CA SER A 87 0.57 16.88 -1.54
C SER A 87 0.61 16.01 -0.28
N ASP A 88 1.12 14.80 -0.38
CA ASP A 88 1.32 13.92 0.77
C ASP A 88 2.37 14.49 1.74
N MET A 89 3.46 15.05 1.20
CA MET A 89 4.47 15.73 2.02
C MET A 89 3.86 16.88 2.82
N ASN A 90 2.96 17.66 2.21
CA ASN A 90 2.25 18.74 2.90
C ASN A 90 1.36 18.21 4.03
N ASP A 91 0.68 17.07 3.82
CA ASP A 91 -0.17 16.46 4.84
C ASP A 91 0.67 15.97 6.03
N VAL A 92 1.83 15.34 5.78
CA VAL A 92 2.75 14.94 6.85
C VAL A 92 3.30 16.18 7.58
N ASP A 93 3.69 17.24 6.87
CA ASP A 93 4.21 18.48 7.49
C ASP A 93 3.16 19.16 8.37
N ASN A 94 1.94 19.28 7.87
CA ASN A 94 0.81 19.85 8.64
C ASN A 94 0.52 19.03 9.91
N ASN A 95 0.48 17.70 9.81
CA ASN A 95 0.21 16.84 10.95
C ASN A 95 1.39 16.80 11.94
N THR A 96 2.63 16.90 11.46
CA THR A 96 3.81 17.09 12.30
C THR A 96 3.70 18.39 13.11
N ALA A 97 3.32 19.49 12.46
CA ALA A 97 3.13 20.79 13.12
C ALA A 97 2.01 20.76 14.18
N LEU A 98 1.00 19.91 14.00
CA LEU A 98 -0.08 19.69 14.96
C LEU A 98 0.30 18.71 16.08
N GLY A 99 1.44 18.04 16.01
CA GLY A 99 1.86 17.00 16.93
C GLY A 99 1.00 15.74 16.84
N ALA A 100 0.61 15.34 15.64
CA ALA A 100 -0.20 14.14 15.44
C ALA A 100 0.55 12.89 15.90
N PHE A 101 -0.18 11.97 16.51
CA PHE A 101 0.37 10.71 17.00
C PHE A 101 -0.69 9.59 16.99
N GLY A 102 -0.23 8.34 17.08
CA GLY A 102 -1.08 7.17 17.09
C GLY A 102 -1.37 6.65 15.68
N TYR A 103 -2.53 6.03 15.49
CA TYR A 103 -2.90 5.45 14.20
C TYR A 103 -3.43 6.52 13.22
N ASP A 104 -2.50 7.27 12.65
CA ASP A 104 -2.75 8.36 11.70
C ASP A 104 -2.23 8.01 10.31
N SER A 105 -2.80 8.59 9.24
CA SER A 105 -2.34 8.34 7.87
C SER A 105 -0.95 8.90 7.63
N SER A 106 -0.57 9.96 8.33
CA SER A 106 0.74 10.60 8.25
C SER A 106 1.84 9.89 9.05
N ASP A 107 1.49 8.95 9.94
CA ASP A 107 2.43 8.00 10.55
C ASP A 107 2.74 6.91 9.53
N VAL A 108 3.63 7.23 8.59
CA VAL A 108 3.93 6.38 7.43
C VAL A 108 4.86 5.23 7.79
N ASN A 109 5.76 5.46 8.74
CA ASN A 109 6.72 4.46 9.21
C ASN A 109 6.11 3.51 10.26
N GLY A 110 4.97 3.89 10.89
CA GLY A 110 4.24 3.08 11.86
C GLY A 110 4.83 3.10 13.26
N ASP A 111 5.63 4.11 13.62
CA ASP A 111 6.23 4.22 14.96
C ASP A 111 5.32 4.92 15.98
N GLY A 112 4.20 5.45 15.53
CA GLY A 112 3.16 6.07 16.34
C GLY A 112 3.33 7.57 16.54
N ALA A 113 4.28 8.21 15.87
CA ALA A 113 4.44 9.66 15.82
C ALA A 113 4.43 10.13 14.37
N THR A 114 3.93 11.32 14.09
CA THR A 114 4.08 11.94 12.78
C THR A 114 5.20 12.95 12.84
N ASP A 115 6.33 12.67 12.20
CA ASP A 115 7.50 13.51 12.25
C ASP A 115 8.37 13.46 10.97
N GLY A 116 9.62 13.95 11.06
CA GLY A 116 10.54 13.98 9.93
C GLY A 116 10.97 12.61 9.41
N LEU A 117 10.76 11.52 10.15
CA LEU A 117 11.05 10.17 9.68
C LEU A 117 9.99 9.71 8.67
N ASP A 118 8.73 10.09 8.89
CA ASP A 118 7.63 9.87 7.95
C ASP A 118 7.83 10.66 6.66
N MET A 119 8.21 11.94 6.81
CA MET A 119 8.54 12.81 5.69
C MET A 119 9.63 12.19 4.81
N ASN A 120 10.66 11.57 5.40
CA ASN A 120 11.71 10.90 4.63
C ASN A 120 11.18 9.73 3.80
N VAL A 121 10.18 8.99 4.29
CA VAL A 121 9.57 7.89 3.53
C VAL A 121 8.82 8.44 2.33
N VAL A 122 8.03 9.50 2.53
CA VAL A 122 7.28 10.16 1.43
C VAL A 122 8.25 10.74 0.41
N ASP A 123 9.27 11.51 0.83
CA ASP A 123 10.26 12.11 -0.07
C ASP A 123 10.97 11.06 -0.93
N ASN A 124 11.44 9.98 -0.32
CA ASN A 124 12.10 8.90 -1.04
C ASN A 124 11.20 8.25 -2.09
N ASN A 125 9.92 8.10 -1.80
CA ASN A 125 8.97 7.47 -2.71
C ASN A 125 8.43 8.47 -3.76
N THR A 126 8.31 9.76 -3.44
CA THR A 126 8.02 10.84 -4.40
C THR A 126 9.06 10.87 -5.53
N GLN A 127 10.33 10.71 -5.20
CA GLN A 127 11.42 10.68 -6.21
C GLN A 127 11.31 9.49 -7.17
N ALA A 128 10.61 8.43 -6.79
CA ALA A 128 10.36 7.28 -7.65
C ALA A 128 9.21 7.51 -8.65
N GLY A 129 8.44 8.61 -8.52
CA GLY A 129 7.33 8.97 -9.41
C GLY A 129 6.22 7.94 -9.41
N LEU A 130 5.84 7.47 -8.23
CA LEU A 130 4.93 6.35 -8.06
C LEU A 130 3.46 6.78 -8.12
N PHE A 131 2.68 6.03 -8.88
CA PHE A 131 1.23 6.09 -8.86
C PHE A 131 0.63 4.69 -9.02
N TYR A 132 -0.65 4.53 -8.62
CA TYR A 132 -1.30 3.23 -8.66
C TYR A 132 -1.43 2.69 -10.09
N ALA A 133 -1.34 1.38 -10.24
CA ALA A 133 -1.70 0.66 -11.45
C ALA A 133 -2.92 -0.22 -11.18
N ARG A 134 -3.95 -0.09 -12.01
CA ARG A 134 -5.20 -0.87 -11.91
C ARG A 134 -5.41 -1.74 -13.14
N PRO A 135 -5.89 -2.98 -12.98
CA PRO A 135 -6.37 -3.77 -14.11
C PRO A 135 -7.66 -3.15 -14.65
N TYR A 136 -7.82 -3.14 -15.98
CA TYR A 136 -9.01 -2.64 -16.67
C TYR A 136 -10.08 -3.73 -16.81
#